data_52579d8c9414f916702d19bf44f52767
#
_entry.id   52579d8c9414f916702d19bf44f52767
#
_cell.length_a   1.000
_cell.length_b   1.000
_cell.length_c   1.000
_cell.angle_alpha   90.00
_cell.angle_beta   90.00
_cell.angle_gamma   90.00
#
_symmetry.space_group_name_H-M   'P 1'
#
loop_
_entity.id
_entity.type
_entity.pdbx_description
1 polymer ?
#
loop_
_entity_poly.entity_id
_entity_poly.type
_entity_poly.pdbx_seq_one_letter_code
_entity_poly.pdbx_strand_id
1 'polypeptide(L)'
;MNLADSFRAARWIRLTNLLLQAVLFLALFSGLNYIALNHAWRFDLTQNHKHSLSAETKSYLEGLERDVKVIVTLTDDGDNEELAQSYHDITGLLREYSYVTRTKPKGKITVREVDVYQNRKEAEELGLGPNTVTLICGDHPRVIPLSNFYRIGSKNSKLRKESFLGESVLTAGILDVTSPGKKKIYFISGHGEMRPDDVNRTRGLSQLGLELSQRNYEIAGLDLSLVPKIPDDADHGLIIIAAPQSRFQPSEEEMLRNFLQTRAGRIILLLEPGKSAGLENLLFDWGVIVYDKVVVDLDPNSLTENNDLRLWHFAADPVSHITDSVLNNKMAVYVSPAALVVSDDLGRSANDGLTVKKLVATSDKAWGESDYRSGTRFAYTPGQDLRGPLGVMVISERTQPANNLPLSVRGGRLAVFGTFDIVTNNRIFTAGNLNLFLATVDWAADRDTKVNIPVRPIQRFKISLSQEELMRLRLGLLLVVPGVVAILGFVVYWTRRT
;
A
#
# COMPACT_ATOMS: atom_id res chain seq x y z
N MET A 1 -63.91 14.29 56.07
CA MET A 1 -62.64 14.77 56.63
C MET A 1 -61.53 14.43 55.59
N ASN A 2 -61.20 15.46 54.78
CA ASN A 2 -60.24 15.28 53.68
C ASN A 2 -58.84 15.08 54.27
N LEU A 3 -58.21 13.93 53.99
CA LEU A 3 -56.87 13.57 54.46
C LEU A 3 -55.76 14.55 54.01
N ALA A 4 -56.11 15.51 53.14
CA ALA A 4 -55.19 16.51 52.64
C ALA A 4 -55.02 17.74 53.55
N ASP A 5 -55.93 17.96 54.52
CA ASP A 5 -55.99 19.19 55.36
C ASP A 5 -55.13 19.12 56.64
N SER A 6 -54.44 18.02 56.94
CA SER A 6 -53.52 17.98 58.06
C SER A 6 -52.10 18.37 57.63
N PHE A 7 -51.50 19.33 58.32
CA PHE A 7 -50.13 19.80 58.06
C PHE A 7 -49.08 18.65 58.08
N ARG A 8 -49.36 17.58 58.77
CA ARG A 8 -48.53 16.38 58.83
C ARG A 8 -48.69 15.53 57.55
N ALA A 9 -49.90 15.33 57.04
CA ALA A 9 -50.20 14.61 55.82
C ALA A 9 -49.58 15.31 54.62
N ALA A 10 -49.65 16.63 54.51
CA ALA A 10 -49.05 17.43 53.47
C ALA A 10 -47.50 17.32 53.43
N ARG A 11 -46.86 17.23 54.59
CA ARG A 11 -45.39 16.96 54.67
C ARG A 11 -45.02 15.57 54.17
N TRP A 12 -45.77 14.55 54.55
CA TRP A 12 -45.51 13.20 54.05
C TRP A 12 -45.78 13.05 52.58
N ILE A 13 -46.79 13.66 52.01
CA ILE A 13 -47.06 13.69 50.55
C ILE A 13 -45.95 14.38 49.81
N ARG A 14 -45.41 15.49 50.31
CA ARG A 14 -44.26 16.18 49.71
C ARG A 14 -42.99 15.33 49.75
N LEU A 15 -42.74 14.63 50.85
CA LEU A 15 -41.55 13.79 51.03
C LEU A 15 -41.60 12.52 50.17
N THR A 16 -42.78 11.91 50.03
CA THR A 16 -42.99 10.76 49.14
C THR A 16 -42.90 11.18 47.68
N ASN A 17 -43.41 12.37 47.31
CA ASN A 17 -43.27 12.88 45.96
C ASN A 17 -41.82 13.21 45.61
N LEU A 18 -41.04 13.77 46.54
CA LEU A 18 -39.61 14.02 46.39
C LEU A 18 -38.83 12.74 46.24
N LEU A 19 -39.16 11.71 47.06
CA LEU A 19 -38.56 10.38 46.96
C LEU A 19 -38.88 9.70 45.61
N LEU A 20 -40.13 9.78 45.17
CA LEU A 20 -40.57 9.24 43.89
C LEU A 20 -39.85 9.97 42.72
N GLN A 21 -39.69 11.28 42.76
CA GLN A 21 -38.95 12.06 41.77
C GLN A 21 -37.47 11.64 41.77
N ALA A 22 -36.84 11.44 42.93
CA ALA A 22 -35.45 11.00 43.00
C ALA A 22 -35.26 9.59 42.43
N VAL A 23 -36.18 8.66 42.71
CA VAL A 23 -36.14 7.29 42.14
C VAL A 23 -36.35 7.30 40.65
N LEU A 24 -37.34 8.09 40.15
CA LEU A 24 -37.56 8.26 38.71
C LEU A 24 -36.36 8.90 37.99
N PHE A 25 -35.72 9.90 38.59
CA PHE A 25 -34.52 10.51 38.07
C PHE A 25 -33.37 9.50 38.00
N LEU A 26 -33.14 8.72 39.05
CA LEU A 26 -32.13 7.68 39.08
C LEU A 26 -32.39 6.59 38.02
N ALA A 27 -33.66 6.15 37.91
CA ALA A 27 -34.05 5.18 36.89
C ALA A 27 -33.84 5.72 35.46
N LEU A 28 -34.26 6.96 35.21
CA LEU A 28 -34.05 7.62 33.91
C LEU A 28 -32.55 7.80 33.61
N PHE A 29 -31.79 8.27 34.60
CA PHE A 29 -30.34 8.48 34.45
C PHE A 29 -29.61 7.14 34.19
N SER A 30 -29.96 6.08 34.94
CA SER A 30 -29.39 4.76 34.73
C SER A 30 -29.78 4.16 33.38
N GLY A 31 -31.06 4.34 32.98
CA GLY A 31 -31.55 3.90 31.68
C GLY A 31 -30.89 4.63 30.51
N LEU A 32 -30.75 5.96 30.59
CA LEU A 32 -30.04 6.75 29.59
C LEU A 32 -28.56 6.39 29.50
N ASN A 33 -27.93 6.18 30.68
CA ASN A 33 -26.52 5.77 30.72
C ASN A 33 -26.31 4.37 30.15
N TYR A 34 -27.22 3.43 30.42
CA TYR A 34 -27.22 2.09 29.83
C TYR A 34 -27.38 2.15 28.30
N ILE A 35 -28.31 2.95 27.79
CA ILE A 35 -28.50 3.16 26.34
C ILE A 35 -27.26 3.80 25.73
N ALA A 36 -26.70 4.82 26.37
CA ALA A 36 -25.50 5.50 25.88
C ALA A 36 -24.27 4.57 25.82
N LEU A 37 -24.12 3.66 26.79
CA LEU A 37 -23.02 2.68 26.82
C LEU A 37 -23.19 1.55 25.80
N ASN A 38 -24.41 1.06 25.59
CA ASN A 38 -24.67 -0.09 24.75
C ASN A 38 -25.10 0.26 23.31
N HIS A 39 -25.66 1.44 23.10
CA HIS A 39 -26.17 1.94 21.81
C HIS A 39 -25.61 3.33 21.53
N ALA A 40 -24.28 3.49 21.59
CA ALA A 40 -23.63 4.75 21.27
C ALA A 40 -23.84 5.07 19.79
N TRP A 41 -24.73 6.01 19.48
CA TRP A 41 -24.83 6.59 18.15
C TRP A 41 -23.62 7.49 17.95
N ARG A 42 -22.74 7.08 17.04
CA ARG A 42 -21.57 7.86 16.67
C ARG A 42 -21.87 8.62 15.38
N PHE A 43 -21.85 9.91 15.45
CA PHE A 43 -21.93 10.80 14.29
C PHE A 43 -20.53 11.36 14.03
N ASP A 44 -20.00 11.07 12.86
CA ASP A 44 -18.75 11.67 12.42
C ASP A 44 -19.04 13.06 11.84
N LEU A 45 -18.75 14.08 12.64
CA LEU A 45 -18.93 15.50 12.28
C LEU A 45 -17.71 16.07 11.54
N THR A 46 -16.72 15.24 11.22
CA THR A 46 -15.56 15.71 10.47
C THR A 46 -15.90 15.91 9.00
N GLN A 47 -15.37 16.95 8.38
CA GLN A 47 -15.66 17.35 7.01
C GLN A 47 -15.38 16.24 5.97
N ASN A 48 -14.47 15.29 6.27
CA ASN A 48 -14.07 14.20 5.40
C ASN A 48 -14.38 12.81 5.99
N HIS A 49 -15.34 12.70 6.91
CA HIS A 49 -15.69 11.44 7.58
C HIS A 49 -14.46 10.66 8.09
N LYS A 50 -13.55 11.38 8.76
CA LYS A 50 -12.23 10.86 9.17
C LYS A 50 -12.32 9.69 10.15
N HIS A 51 -13.41 9.59 10.91
CA HIS A 51 -13.64 8.59 11.95
C HIS A 51 -14.77 7.61 11.61
N SER A 52 -15.14 7.48 10.33
CA SER A 52 -16.12 6.49 9.88
C SER A 52 -15.63 5.76 8.65
N LEU A 53 -15.95 4.47 8.53
CA LEU A 53 -15.64 3.68 7.34
C LEU A 53 -16.62 4.02 6.21
N SER A 54 -16.15 3.91 4.96
CA SER A 54 -16.99 4.06 3.77
C SER A 54 -18.11 3.01 3.73
N ALA A 55 -19.16 3.28 2.97
CA ALA A 55 -20.26 2.34 2.80
C ALA A 55 -19.78 1.03 2.15
N GLU A 56 -18.86 1.14 1.21
CA GLU A 56 -18.23 0.03 0.52
C GLU A 56 -17.47 -0.87 1.49
N THR A 57 -16.60 -0.28 2.34
CA THR A 57 -15.87 -1.05 3.37
C THR A 57 -16.82 -1.74 4.34
N LYS A 58 -17.86 -1.06 4.80
CA LYS A 58 -18.87 -1.67 5.68
C LYS A 58 -19.54 -2.87 5.03
N SER A 59 -19.94 -2.76 3.77
CA SER A 59 -20.55 -3.85 3.01
C SER A 59 -19.62 -5.06 2.91
N TYR A 60 -18.31 -4.85 2.65
CA TYR A 60 -17.32 -5.94 2.66
C TYR A 60 -17.17 -6.58 4.04
N LEU A 61 -17.11 -5.77 5.09
CA LEU A 61 -17.00 -6.28 6.46
C LEU A 61 -18.25 -7.03 6.89
N GLU A 62 -19.44 -6.62 6.45
CA GLU A 62 -20.68 -7.35 6.69
C GLU A 62 -20.68 -8.73 6.00
N GLY A 63 -20.10 -8.84 4.81
CA GLY A 63 -19.92 -10.10 4.07
C GLY A 63 -18.78 -10.98 4.57
N LEU A 64 -17.97 -10.52 5.54
CA LEU A 64 -16.81 -11.26 6.02
C LEU A 64 -17.23 -12.50 6.82
N GLU A 65 -16.80 -13.70 6.39
CA GLU A 65 -17.16 -14.99 7.01
C GLU A 65 -16.03 -15.59 7.87
N ARG A 66 -14.78 -15.13 7.69
CA ARG A 66 -13.58 -15.65 8.34
C ARG A 66 -12.98 -14.60 9.27
N ASP A 67 -12.54 -15.04 10.45
CA ASP A 67 -11.89 -14.15 11.41
C ASP A 67 -10.50 -13.72 10.93
N VAL A 68 -10.20 -12.45 11.12
CA VAL A 68 -8.89 -11.86 10.75
C VAL A 68 -8.22 -11.29 11.98
N LYS A 69 -7.00 -11.74 12.24
CA LYS A 69 -6.12 -11.16 13.26
C LYS A 69 -5.22 -10.11 12.61
N VAL A 70 -5.21 -8.93 13.19
CA VAL A 70 -4.35 -7.81 12.75
C VAL A 70 -3.28 -7.59 13.82
N ILE A 71 -2.02 -7.68 13.44
CA ILE A 71 -0.88 -7.40 14.31
C ILE A 71 -0.24 -6.10 13.84
N VAL A 72 -0.17 -5.12 14.72
CA VAL A 72 0.45 -3.82 14.46
C VAL A 72 1.80 -3.78 15.17
N THR A 73 2.87 -3.57 14.41
CA THR A 73 4.24 -3.46 14.93
C THR A 73 4.76 -2.04 14.86
N LEU A 74 3.85 -1.08 14.77
CA LEU A 74 4.17 0.34 14.86
C LEU A 74 4.38 0.72 16.32
N THR A 75 5.43 1.50 16.60
CA THR A 75 5.65 2.08 17.93
C THR A 75 5.24 3.54 17.92
N ASP A 76 4.61 3.98 19.01
CA ASP A 76 4.38 5.41 19.25
C ASP A 76 5.72 6.03 19.68
N ASP A 77 6.46 6.52 18.69
CA ASP A 77 7.73 7.18 18.93
C ASP A 77 7.48 8.69 19.11
N GLY A 78 7.40 9.10 20.37
CA GLY A 78 7.16 10.50 20.74
C GLY A 78 8.20 11.48 20.20
N ASP A 79 9.39 11.00 19.84
CA ASP A 79 10.45 11.82 19.27
C ASP A 79 10.28 12.03 17.75
N ASN A 80 9.44 11.20 17.08
CA ASN A 80 9.16 11.29 15.66
C ASN A 80 7.68 11.56 15.39
N GLU A 81 7.32 12.85 15.26
CA GLU A 81 5.94 13.31 15.01
C GLU A 81 5.28 12.60 13.82
N GLU A 82 6.03 12.23 12.77
CA GLU A 82 5.48 11.55 11.60
C GLU A 82 5.16 10.08 11.86
N LEU A 83 5.93 9.39 12.70
CA LEU A 83 5.63 8.01 13.11
C LEU A 83 4.48 7.98 14.10
N ALA A 84 4.48 8.86 15.10
CA ALA A 84 3.39 9.00 16.06
C ALA A 84 2.06 9.29 15.36
N GLN A 85 2.03 10.21 14.40
CA GLN A 85 0.83 10.48 13.60
C GLN A 85 0.37 9.25 12.81
N SER A 86 1.30 8.50 12.22
CA SER A 86 0.99 7.30 11.45
C SER A 86 0.44 6.19 12.34
N TYR A 87 0.98 6.04 13.54
CA TYR A 87 0.46 5.13 14.55
C TYR A 87 -0.99 5.48 14.91
N HIS A 88 -1.28 6.74 15.21
CA HIS A 88 -2.63 7.20 15.54
C HIS A 88 -3.62 7.03 14.39
N ASP A 89 -3.22 7.35 13.16
CA ASP A 89 -4.09 7.22 11.98
C ASP A 89 -4.47 5.74 11.72
N ILE A 90 -3.49 4.84 11.81
CA ILE A 90 -3.70 3.40 11.54
C ILE A 90 -4.45 2.73 12.69
N THR A 91 -4.06 2.95 13.94
CA THR A 91 -4.73 2.34 15.09
C THR A 91 -6.15 2.87 15.26
N GLY A 92 -6.37 4.16 14.99
CA GLY A 92 -7.71 4.77 14.96
C GLY A 92 -8.61 4.08 13.93
N LEU A 93 -8.10 3.87 12.72
CA LEU A 93 -8.82 3.19 11.66
C LEU A 93 -9.12 1.72 12.02
N LEU A 94 -8.13 0.98 12.52
CA LEU A 94 -8.31 -0.42 12.95
C LEU A 94 -9.34 -0.59 14.07
N ARG A 95 -9.47 0.39 14.96
CA ARG A 95 -10.54 0.41 15.96
C ARG A 95 -11.93 0.45 15.31
N GLU A 96 -12.11 1.20 14.23
CA GLU A 96 -13.38 1.22 13.50
C GLU A 96 -13.69 -0.12 12.82
N TYR A 97 -12.67 -0.79 12.23
CA TYR A 97 -12.83 -2.15 11.67
C TYR A 97 -13.25 -3.16 12.75
N SER A 98 -12.57 -3.12 13.89
CA SER A 98 -12.89 -3.99 15.04
C SER A 98 -14.29 -3.68 15.59
N TYR A 99 -14.69 -2.41 15.65
CA TYR A 99 -16.00 -1.99 16.13
C TYR A 99 -17.14 -2.50 15.24
N VAL A 100 -17.02 -2.34 13.91
CA VAL A 100 -18.04 -2.78 12.93
C VAL A 100 -18.22 -4.32 12.99
N THR A 101 -17.14 -5.07 13.21
CA THR A 101 -17.19 -6.54 13.21
C THR A 101 -17.42 -7.15 14.60
N ARG A 102 -17.47 -6.34 15.68
CA ARG A 102 -17.54 -6.80 17.08
C ARG A 102 -18.74 -7.69 17.38
N THR A 103 -19.91 -7.35 16.83
CA THR A 103 -21.18 -8.04 17.11
C THR A 103 -21.41 -9.28 16.24
N LYS A 104 -20.54 -9.51 15.24
CA LYS A 104 -20.69 -10.65 14.34
C LYS A 104 -20.31 -11.98 15.02
N PRO A 105 -21.01 -13.07 14.73
CA PRO A 105 -20.63 -14.41 15.23
C PRO A 105 -19.36 -14.94 14.55
N LYS A 106 -19.15 -14.59 13.29
CA LYS A 106 -17.99 -14.95 12.43
C LYS A 106 -17.53 -13.72 11.67
N GLY A 107 -16.29 -13.71 11.19
CA GLY A 107 -15.72 -12.60 10.45
C GLY A 107 -15.37 -11.43 11.37
N LYS A 108 -14.84 -11.71 12.57
CA LYS A 108 -14.35 -10.70 13.51
C LYS A 108 -12.95 -10.25 13.13
N ILE A 109 -12.71 -8.96 13.32
CA ILE A 109 -11.37 -8.40 13.21
C ILE A 109 -10.86 -8.12 14.61
N THR A 110 -9.76 -8.80 14.97
CA THR A 110 -9.09 -8.62 16.26
C THR A 110 -7.75 -7.93 16.04
N VAL A 111 -7.52 -6.85 16.77
CA VAL A 111 -6.30 -6.05 16.65
C VAL A 111 -5.43 -6.28 17.88
N ARG A 112 -4.13 -6.53 17.64
CA ARG A 112 -3.10 -6.67 18.67
C ARG A 112 -1.89 -5.82 18.30
N GLU A 113 -1.37 -5.11 19.27
CA GLU A 113 -0.14 -4.34 19.15
C GLU A 113 1.02 -5.16 19.71
N VAL A 114 2.13 -5.25 18.96
CA VAL A 114 3.32 -6.00 19.36
C VAL A 114 4.55 -5.12 19.14
N ASP A 115 5.29 -4.88 20.20
CA ASP A 115 6.61 -4.26 20.10
C ASP A 115 7.64 -5.33 19.72
N VAL A 116 8.17 -5.24 18.50
CA VAL A 116 9.13 -6.23 17.96
C VAL A 116 10.47 -6.24 18.71
N TYR A 117 10.81 -5.15 19.36
CA TYR A 117 12.08 -5.05 20.12
C TYR A 117 11.94 -5.68 21.52
N GLN A 118 10.78 -5.56 22.14
CA GLN A 118 10.50 -6.15 23.45
C GLN A 118 10.09 -7.64 23.34
N ASN A 119 9.39 -8.01 22.25
CA ASN A 119 8.85 -9.36 22.05
C ASN A 119 9.57 -10.09 20.90
N ARG A 120 10.91 -10.12 20.92
CA ARG A 120 11.74 -10.68 19.84
C ARG A 120 11.35 -12.10 19.42
N LYS A 121 11.14 -13.00 20.38
CA LYS A 121 10.79 -14.41 20.10
C LYS A 121 9.48 -14.51 19.30
N GLU A 122 8.46 -13.81 19.74
CA GLU A 122 7.16 -13.79 19.06
C GLU A 122 7.27 -13.13 17.67
N ALA A 123 8.07 -12.08 17.56
CA ALA A 123 8.32 -11.40 16.28
C ALA A 123 9.03 -12.33 15.28
N GLU A 124 10.03 -13.09 15.71
CA GLU A 124 10.74 -14.06 14.86
C GLU A 124 9.84 -15.24 14.46
N GLU A 125 9.06 -15.79 15.40
CA GLU A 125 8.12 -16.90 15.12
C GLU A 125 7.03 -16.53 14.11
N LEU A 126 6.55 -15.29 14.14
CA LEU A 126 5.50 -14.77 13.29
C LEU A 126 6.02 -14.01 12.05
N GLY A 127 7.35 -13.88 11.88
CA GLY A 127 7.96 -13.14 10.79
C GLY A 127 7.61 -11.65 10.78
N LEU A 128 7.45 -11.03 11.96
CA LEU A 128 7.04 -9.63 12.08
C LEU A 128 8.23 -8.70 11.93
N GLY A 129 8.15 -7.79 10.96
CA GLY A 129 9.10 -6.68 10.82
C GLY A 129 8.68 -5.42 11.58
N PRO A 130 9.59 -4.48 11.84
CA PRO A 130 9.23 -3.18 12.41
C PRO A 130 8.44 -2.33 11.41
N ASN A 131 7.58 -1.46 11.91
CA ASN A 131 6.75 -0.53 11.13
C ASN A 131 5.90 -1.21 10.05
N THR A 132 5.23 -2.31 10.43
CA THR A 132 4.32 -3.06 9.56
C THR A 132 2.96 -3.29 10.22
N VAL A 133 1.97 -3.59 9.39
CA VAL A 133 0.68 -4.13 9.81
C VAL A 133 0.54 -5.50 9.17
N THR A 134 0.44 -6.54 9.98
CA THR A 134 0.32 -7.91 9.51
C THR A 134 -1.11 -8.40 9.69
N LEU A 135 -1.74 -8.82 8.60
CA LEU A 135 -3.08 -9.41 8.57
C LEU A 135 -2.93 -10.94 8.52
N ILE A 136 -3.66 -11.67 9.35
CA ILE A 136 -3.60 -13.15 9.41
C ILE A 136 -5.02 -13.71 9.40
N CYS A 137 -5.31 -14.62 8.46
CA CYS A 137 -6.53 -15.40 8.42
C CYS A 137 -6.19 -16.90 8.27
N GLY A 138 -6.30 -17.68 9.35
CA GLY A 138 -5.76 -19.05 9.38
C GLY A 138 -4.25 -19.04 9.15
N ASP A 139 -3.78 -19.78 8.15
CA ASP A 139 -2.36 -19.89 7.78
C ASP A 139 -1.94 -18.90 6.67
N HIS A 140 -2.74 -17.85 6.41
CA HIS A 140 -2.49 -16.87 5.36
C HIS A 140 -2.08 -15.51 5.94
N PRO A 141 -0.78 -15.23 6.14
CA PRO A 141 -0.30 -13.93 6.55
C PRO A 141 -0.16 -12.97 5.35
N ARG A 142 -0.43 -11.69 5.60
CA ARG A 142 -0.07 -10.59 4.69
C ARG A 142 0.57 -9.46 5.48
N VAL A 143 1.80 -9.14 5.13
CA VAL A 143 2.54 -8.03 5.74
C VAL A 143 2.37 -6.78 4.88
N ILE A 144 1.95 -5.68 5.48
CA ILE A 144 1.76 -4.39 4.84
C ILE A 144 2.72 -3.38 5.48
N PRO A 145 3.73 -2.90 4.76
CA PRO A 145 4.63 -1.86 5.26
C PRO A 145 3.90 -0.53 5.49
N LEU A 146 4.35 0.26 6.47
CA LEU A 146 3.80 1.58 6.78
C LEU A 146 3.77 2.53 5.56
N SER A 147 4.76 2.42 4.68
CA SER A 147 4.86 3.21 3.46
C SER A 147 3.62 3.10 2.56
N ASN A 148 2.96 1.95 2.54
CA ASN A 148 1.80 1.71 1.68
C ASN A 148 0.53 2.43 2.15
N PHE A 149 0.52 2.93 3.39
CA PHE A 149 -0.63 3.65 3.95
C PHE A 149 -0.72 5.11 3.52
N TYR A 150 0.32 5.64 2.87
CA TYR A 150 0.37 7.04 2.50
C TYR A 150 0.75 7.24 1.04
N ARG A 151 0.04 8.15 0.37
CA ARG A 151 0.48 8.67 -0.93
C ARG A 151 1.38 9.87 -0.70
N ILE A 152 2.52 9.87 -1.39
CA ILE A 152 3.43 11.01 -1.39
C ILE A 152 3.26 11.79 -2.68
N GLY A 153 3.15 13.11 -2.54
CA GLY A 153 3.23 14.04 -3.63
C GLY A 153 4.46 14.94 -3.53
N SER A 154 4.90 15.45 -4.67
CA SER A 154 5.97 16.44 -4.73
C SER A 154 5.37 17.83 -4.91
N LYS A 155 5.52 18.70 -3.91
CA LYS A 155 5.18 20.11 -4.01
C LYS A 155 6.40 20.95 -3.63
N ASN A 156 6.87 21.81 -4.56
CA ASN A 156 8.06 22.65 -4.38
C ASN A 156 9.33 21.83 -4.06
N SER A 157 9.60 20.76 -4.80
CA SER A 157 10.76 19.86 -4.62
C SER A 157 10.88 19.21 -3.24
N LYS A 158 9.83 19.27 -2.42
CA LYS A 158 9.76 18.56 -1.14
C LYS A 158 8.70 17.46 -1.22
N LEU A 159 9.12 16.23 -0.94
CA LEU A 159 8.22 15.08 -0.80
C LEU A 159 7.38 15.25 0.47
N ARG A 160 6.06 15.12 0.36
CA ARG A 160 5.13 15.22 1.49
C ARG A 160 4.02 14.18 1.36
N LYS A 161 3.57 13.66 2.50
CA LYS A 161 2.36 12.83 2.57
C LYS A 161 1.16 13.67 2.13
N GLU A 162 0.55 13.33 1.00
CA GLU A 162 -0.64 14.03 0.44
C GLU A 162 -1.94 13.42 0.92
N SER A 163 -2.00 12.11 1.01
CA SER A 163 -3.22 11.41 1.37
C SER A 163 -2.97 10.12 2.14
N PHE A 164 -3.93 9.78 3.01
CA PHE A 164 -3.94 8.54 3.76
C PHE A 164 -4.79 7.49 3.03
N LEU A 165 -4.19 6.36 2.70
CA LEU A 165 -4.78 5.25 1.94
C LEU A 165 -5.23 4.10 2.86
N GLY A 166 -5.17 4.29 4.18
CA GLY A 166 -5.32 3.22 5.17
C GLY A 166 -6.55 2.34 4.96
N GLU A 167 -7.69 2.94 4.65
CA GLU A 167 -8.93 2.20 4.45
C GLU A 167 -8.87 1.29 3.22
N SER A 168 -8.39 1.78 2.08
CA SER A 168 -8.29 0.98 0.86
C SER A 168 -7.26 -0.14 1.01
N VAL A 169 -6.12 0.15 1.63
CA VAL A 169 -5.02 -0.81 1.85
C VAL A 169 -5.43 -1.92 2.81
N LEU A 170 -6.07 -1.58 3.93
CA LEU A 170 -6.53 -2.58 4.90
C LEU A 170 -7.68 -3.44 4.35
N THR A 171 -8.66 -2.83 3.68
CA THR A 171 -9.78 -3.59 3.09
C THR A 171 -9.28 -4.55 2.00
N ALA A 172 -8.39 -4.07 1.11
CA ALA A 172 -7.77 -4.93 0.11
C ALA A 172 -6.96 -6.07 0.75
N GLY A 173 -6.22 -5.75 1.83
CA GLY A 173 -5.47 -6.76 2.60
C GLY A 173 -6.37 -7.81 3.24
N ILE A 174 -7.49 -7.41 3.84
CA ILE A 174 -8.46 -8.31 4.45
C ILE A 174 -9.10 -9.23 3.38
N LEU A 175 -9.49 -8.67 2.24
CA LEU A 175 -10.02 -9.45 1.13
C LEU A 175 -9.02 -10.48 0.62
N ASP A 176 -7.75 -10.12 0.51
CA ASP A 176 -6.68 -11.01 0.06
C ASP A 176 -6.46 -12.20 1.03
N VAL A 177 -6.32 -11.93 2.34
CA VAL A 177 -6.10 -13.01 3.32
C VAL A 177 -7.33 -13.89 3.55
N THR A 178 -8.52 -13.41 3.23
CA THR A 178 -9.76 -14.17 3.37
C THR A 178 -10.15 -14.92 2.10
N SER A 179 -9.52 -14.61 0.96
CA SER A 179 -9.75 -15.29 -0.32
C SER A 179 -9.29 -16.74 -0.26
N PRO A 180 -10.03 -17.69 -0.85
CA PRO A 180 -9.61 -19.07 -0.92
C PRO A 180 -8.43 -19.24 -1.90
N GLY A 181 -7.37 -19.90 -1.44
CA GLY A 181 -6.22 -20.29 -2.25
C GLY A 181 -5.04 -19.31 -2.22
N LYS A 182 -3.84 -19.86 -2.40
CA LYS A 182 -2.61 -19.09 -2.59
C LYS A 182 -2.51 -18.65 -4.04
N LYS A 183 -2.12 -17.40 -4.28
CA LYS A 183 -1.77 -16.95 -5.64
C LYS A 183 -0.48 -17.64 -6.06
N LYS A 184 -0.44 -18.16 -7.26
CA LYS A 184 0.70 -18.89 -7.80
C LYS A 184 1.62 -18.00 -8.60
N ILE A 185 2.91 -18.13 -8.38
CA ILE A 185 3.95 -17.46 -9.17
C ILE A 185 4.72 -18.54 -9.92
N TYR A 186 4.68 -18.46 -11.24
CA TYR A 186 5.44 -19.33 -12.11
C TYR A 186 6.78 -18.69 -12.48
N PHE A 187 7.87 -19.37 -12.21
CA PHE A 187 9.18 -19.01 -12.72
C PHE A 187 9.44 -19.80 -13.99
N ILE A 188 9.67 -19.10 -15.10
CA ILE A 188 10.00 -19.76 -16.38
C ILE A 188 11.37 -20.43 -16.25
N SER A 189 11.48 -21.56 -16.90
CA SER A 189 12.70 -22.38 -17.04
C SER A 189 12.78 -22.97 -18.44
N GLY A 190 13.97 -23.45 -18.84
CA GLY A 190 14.24 -24.02 -20.16
C GLY A 190 15.24 -23.22 -21.01
N HIS A 191 15.37 -21.91 -20.74
CA HIS A 191 16.25 -21.00 -21.48
C HIS A 191 17.45 -20.49 -20.64
N GLY A 192 17.77 -21.19 -19.53
CA GLY A 192 18.87 -20.80 -18.64
C GLY A 192 18.54 -19.66 -17.68
N GLU A 193 17.25 -19.47 -17.39
CA GLU A 193 16.74 -18.48 -16.44
C GLU A 193 17.25 -18.77 -15.01
N MET A 194 17.20 -17.73 -14.19
CA MET A 194 17.49 -17.82 -12.78
C MET A 194 16.34 -18.49 -12.03
N ARG A 195 16.68 -19.27 -10.99
CA ARG A 195 15.73 -20.14 -10.29
C ARG A 195 15.54 -19.73 -8.81
N PRO A 196 14.31 -19.85 -8.28
CA PRO A 196 14.01 -19.50 -6.88
C PRO A 196 14.53 -20.53 -5.86
N ASP A 197 15.02 -21.69 -6.28
CA ASP A 197 15.66 -22.71 -5.44
C ASP A 197 17.21 -22.62 -5.47
N ASP A 198 17.78 -21.77 -6.34
CA ASP A 198 19.23 -21.61 -6.47
C ASP A 198 19.79 -20.67 -5.38
N VAL A 199 20.73 -21.19 -4.59
CA VAL A 199 21.43 -20.48 -3.52
C VAL A 199 22.66 -19.69 -3.98
N ASN A 200 22.99 -19.74 -5.27
CA ASN A 200 24.13 -19.00 -5.83
C ASN A 200 23.95 -17.49 -5.51
N ARG A 201 25.06 -16.84 -5.12
CA ARG A 201 24.99 -15.44 -4.66
C ARG A 201 24.66 -14.47 -5.78
N THR A 202 25.17 -14.69 -6.98
CA THR A 202 25.12 -13.74 -8.11
C THR A 202 24.04 -14.07 -9.13
N ARG A 203 23.57 -15.31 -9.21
CA ARG A 203 22.52 -15.74 -10.14
C ARG A 203 21.37 -16.50 -9.48
N GLY A 204 21.45 -16.83 -8.20
CA GLY A 204 20.37 -17.49 -7.48
C GLY A 204 19.33 -16.52 -6.98
N LEU A 205 18.08 -17.01 -6.82
CA LEU A 205 16.92 -16.28 -6.34
C LEU A 205 16.32 -16.89 -5.06
N SER A 206 17.10 -17.70 -4.30
CA SER A 206 16.54 -18.39 -3.13
C SER A 206 16.02 -17.43 -2.05
N GLN A 207 16.63 -16.27 -1.90
CA GLN A 207 16.14 -15.25 -0.97
C GLN A 207 14.80 -14.65 -1.45
N LEU A 208 14.67 -14.38 -2.74
CA LEU A 208 13.39 -13.93 -3.32
C LEU A 208 12.32 -15.02 -3.16
N GLY A 209 12.66 -16.29 -3.42
CA GLY A 209 11.74 -17.41 -3.23
C GLY A 209 11.21 -17.50 -1.81
N LEU A 210 12.10 -17.32 -0.82
CA LEU A 210 11.71 -17.29 0.60
C LEU A 210 10.75 -16.12 0.90
N GLU A 211 11.08 -14.91 0.47
CA GLU A 211 10.26 -13.71 0.67
C GLU A 211 8.86 -13.83 0.06
N LEU A 212 8.78 -14.40 -1.15
CA LEU A 212 7.49 -14.63 -1.81
C LEU A 212 6.65 -15.69 -1.08
N SER A 213 7.30 -16.78 -0.62
CA SER A 213 6.61 -17.83 0.16
C SER A 213 6.07 -17.31 1.50
N GLN A 214 6.84 -16.49 2.21
CA GLN A 214 6.41 -15.83 3.44
C GLN A 214 5.23 -14.86 3.23
N ARG A 215 5.06 -14.36 1.99
CA ARG A 215 3.95 -13.49 1.59
C ARG A 215 2.76 -14.25 1.02
N ASN A 216 2.66 -15.53 1.30
CA ASN A 216 1.56 -16.39 0.90
C ASN A 216 1.44 -16.60 -0.64
N TYR A 217 2.58 -16.59 -1.34
CA TYR A 217 2.62 -17.05 -2.73
C TYR A 217 3.03 -18.53 -2.81
N GLU A 218 2.43 -19.28 -3.72
CA GLU A 218 2.91 -20.60 -4.13
C GLU A 218 3.85 -20.44 -5.31
N ILE A 219 5.06 -21.00 -5.21
CA ILE A 219 6.09 -20.91 -6.25
C ILE A 219 6.14 -22.20 -7.02
N ALA A 220 6.09 -22.12 -8.36
CA ALA A 220 6.22 -23.26 -9.26
C ALA A 220 7.16 -22.93 -10.43
N GLY A 221 7.84 -23.94 -10.94
CA GLY A 221 8.56 -23.83 -12.20
C GLY A 221 7.64 -24.09 -13.39
N LEU A 222 7.88 -23.42 -14.53
CA LEU A 222 7.15 -23.64 -15.77
C LEU A 222 8.12 -23.63 -16.95
N ASP A 223 8.24 -24.78 -17.62
CA ASP A 223 8.98 -24.91 -18.85
C ASP A 223 8.01 -24.90 -20.03
N LEU A 224 8.05 -23.82 -20.83
CA LEU A 224 7.15 -23.63 -21.96
C LEU A 224 7.37 -24.63 -23.08
N SER A 225 8.58 -25.19 -23.20
CA SER A 225 8.87 -26.21 -24.23
C SER A 225 8.20 -27.54 -23.94
N LEU A 226 7.84 -27.81 -22.67
CA LEU A 226 7.26 -29.08 -22.23
C LEU A 226 5.72 -29.03 -22.15
N VAL A 227 5.11 -27.88 -22.27
CA VAL A 227 3.65 -27.71 -22.13
C VAL A 227 3.02 -27.19 -23.41
N PRO A 228 1.83 -27.70 -23.81
CA PRO A 228 1.14 -27.22 -25.01
C PRO A 228 0.49 -25.83 -24.81
N LYS A 229 0.23 -25.45 -23.57
CA LYS A 229 -0.31 -24.14 -23.18
C LYS A 229 0.08 -23.79 -21.74
N ILE A 230 0.06 -22.52 -21.42
CA ILE A 230 0.23 -22.03 -20.05
C ILE A 230 -0.93 -22.57 -19.19
N PRO A 231 -0.67 -23.16 -18.01
CA PRO A 231 -1.68 -23.71 -17.12
C PRO A 231 -2.82 -22.73 -16.80
N ASP A 232 -4.05 -23.25 -16.63
CA ASP A 232 -5.23 -22.38 -16.40
C ASP A 232 -5.20 -21.73 -15.00
N ASP A 233 -4.52 -22.32 -14.03
CA ASP A 233 -4.31 -21.74 -12.70
C ASP A 233 -3.34 -20.53 -12.70
N ALA A 234 -2.60 -20.30 -13.80
CA ALA A 234 -1.81 -19.09 -14.00
C ALA A 234 -2.68 -17.84 -14.26
N ASP A 235 -3.96 -17.96 -14.59
CA ASP A 235 -4.84 -16.82 -14.90
C ASP A 235 -4.99 -15.83 -13.73
N HIS A 236 -4.88 -16.33 -12.52
CA HIS A 236 -4.92 -15.52 -11.29
C HIS A 236 -3.54 -15.36 -10.65
N GLY A 237 -2.50 -15.81 -11.34
CA GLY A 237 -1.11 -15.80 -10.89
C GLY A 237 -0.24 -14.79 -11.61
N LEU A 238 1.05 -15.02 -11.52
CA LEU A 238 2.10 -14.19 -12.10
C LEU A 238 3.15 -15.09 -12.74
N ILE A 239 3.66 -14.71 -13.91
CA ILE A 239 4.82 -15.34 -14.54
C ILE A 239 6.03 -14.43 -14.35
N ILE A 240 7.13 -14.96 -13.85
CA ILE A 240 8.43 -14.28 -13.74
C ILE A 240 9.42 -14.95 -14.70
N ILE A 241 10.00 -14.14 -15.58
CA ILE A 241 11.06 -14.53 -16.50
C ILE A 241 12.34 -13.82 -16.04
N ALA A 242 13.28 -14.56 -15.49
CA ALA A 242 14.44 -13.98 -14.82
C ALA A 242 15.74 -14.29 -15.60
N ALA A 243 16.26 -13.30 -16.33
CA ALA A 243 17.53 -13.34 -17.05
C ALA A 243 17.71 -14.58 -17.97
N PRO A 244 16.85 -14.77 -18.98
CA PRO A 244 17.02 -15.85 -19.94
C PRO A 244 18.37 -15.73 -20.67
N GLN A 245 19.06 -16.88 -20.86
CA GLN A 245 20.36 -16.95 -21.50
C GLN A 245 20.28 -17.28 -22.97
N SER A 246 19.17 -17.85 -23.42
CA SER A 246 18.86 -18.15 -24.80
C SER A 246 17.51 -17.60 -25.22
N ARG A 247 17.29 -17.52 -26.52
CA ARG A 247 16.06 -16.96 -27.10
C ARG A 247 14.91 -17.93 -26.95
N PHE A 248 13.74 -17.40 -26.63
CA PHE A 248 12.47 -18.12 -26.73
C PHE A 248 12.16 -18.49 -28.18
N GLN A 249 11.53 -19.64 -28.36
CA GLN A 249 11.05 -20.04 -29.68
C GLN A 249 9.81 -19.22 -30.05
N PRO A 250 9.51 -19.01 -31.35
CA PRO A 250 8.34 -18.25 -31.77
C PRO A 250 7.02 -18.80 -31.21
N SER A 251 6.91 -20.12 -31.02
CA SER A 251 5.75 -20.76 -30.39
C SER A 251 5.58 -20.41 -28.92
N GLU A 252 6.67 -20.26 -28.19
CA GLU A 252 6.69 -19.90 -26.77
C GLU A 252 6.38 -18.39 -26.59
N GLU A 253 6.93 -17.55 -27.47
CA GLU A 253 6.58 -16.12 -27.53
C GLU A 253 5.08 -15.95 -27.77
N GLU A 254 4.49 -16.76 -28.68
CA GLU A 254 3.05 -16.70 -28.96
C GLU A 254 2.20 -17.20 -27.78
N MET A 255 2.65 -18.20 -27.03
CA MET A 255 1.98 -18.60 -25.78
C MET A 255 1.96 -17.47 -24.74
N LEU A 256 3.08 -16.77 -24.56
CA LEU A 256 3.18 -15.63 -23.66
C LEU A 256 2.31 -14.44 -24.16
N ARG A 257 2.29 -14.20 -25.46
CA ARG A 257 1.42 -13.20 -26.11
C ARG A 257 -0.04 -13.47 -25.85
N ASN A 258 -0.48 -14.69 -26.11
CA ASN A 258 -1.87 -15.12 -25.85
C ASN A 258 -2.23 -15.03 -24.37
N PHE A 259 -1.32 -15.38 -23.49
CA PHE A 259 -1.53 -15.26 -22.05
C PHE A 259 -1.78 -13.80 -21.64
N LEU A 260 -0.92 -12.87 -22.09
CA LEU A 260 -1.09 -11.45 -21.78
C LEU A 260 -2.35 -10.84 -22.40
N GLN A 261 -2.65 -11.16 -23.67
CA GLN A 261 -3.72 -10.49 -24.43
C GLN A 261 -5.11 -11.06 -24.16
N THR A 262 -5.23 -12.37 -24.06
CA THR A 262 -6.55 -13.04 -24.03
C THR A 262 -6.96 -13.50 -22.63
N ARG A 263 -5.99 -13.71 -21.74
CA ARG A 263 -6.22 -14.24 -20.38
C ARG A 263 -5.94 -13.23 -19.28
N ALA A 264 -5.79 -11.95 -19.65
CA ALA A 264 -5.36 -10.89 -18.73
C ALA A 264 -4.10 -11.28 -17.93
N GLY A 265 -3.17 -11.94 -18.59
CA GLY A 265 -1.95 -12.49 -17.98
C GLY A 265 -1.06 -11.42 -17.38
N ARG A 266 -0.17 -11.85 -16.51
CA ARG A 266 0.72 -10.96 -15.77
C ARG A 266 2.14 -11.49 -15.87
N ILE A 267 3.05 -10.64 -16.36
CA ILE A 267 4.45 -11.03 -16.59
C ILE A 267 5.38 -9.98 -15.98
N ILE A 268 6.41 -10.45 -15.27
CA ILE A 268 7.59 -9.66 -14.90
C ILE A 268 8.79 -10.23 -15.64
N LEU A 269 9.45 -9.41 -16.44
CA LEU A 269 10.64 -9.76 -17.20
C LEU A 269 11.84 -9.00 -16.65
N LEU A 270 12.88 -9.73 -16.28
CA LEU A 270 14.18 -9.19 -15.87
C LEU A 270 15.19 -9.54 -16.96
N LEU A 271 15.84 -8.54 -17.50
CA LEU A 271 16.76 -8.70 -18.64
C LEU A 271 18.22 -8.76 -18.21
N GLU A 272 19.03 -9.41 -19.00
CA GLU A 272 20.48 -9.47 -18.82
C GLU A 272 21.17 -8.79 -20.01
N PRO A 273 22.07 -7.82 -19.77
CA PRO A 273 22.86 -7.19 -20.81
C PRO A 273 23.66 -8.19 -21.65
N GLY A 274 23.66 -7.99 -22.96
CA GLY A 274 24.36 -8.86 -23.90
C GLY A 274 23.65 -10.17 -24.24
N LYS A 275 22.46 -10.39 -23.68
CA LYS A 275 21.59 -11.53 -24.01
C LYS A 275 20.33 -11.05 -24.70
N SER A 276 19.89 -11.78 -25.72
CA SER A 276 18.59 -11.54 -26.37
C SER A 276 17.60 -12.61 -25.89
N ALA A 277 16.50 -12.15 -25.34
CA ALA A 277 15.42 -13.04 -24.90
C ALA A 277 14.60 -13.59 -26.08
N GLY A 278 14.60 -12.92 -27.25
CA GLY A 278 13.73 -13.27 -28.38
C GLY A 278 12.28 -12.89 -28.18
N LEU A 279 12.00 -11.93 -27.28
CA LEU A 279 10.66 -11.45 -26.95
C LEU A 279 10.43 -10.01 -27.45
N GLU A 280 11.28 -9.54 -28.38
CA GLU A 280 11.28 -8.15 -28.84
C GLU A 280 9.95 -7.77 -29.48
N ASN A 281 9.30 -8.67 -30.23
CA ASN A 281 7.98 -8.41 -30.84
C ASN A 281 6.87 -8.34 -29.78
N LEU A 282 6.89 -9.25 -28.81
CA LEU A 282 5.95 -9.22 -27.69
C LEU A 282 6.06 -7.89 -26.92
N LEU A 283 7.27 -7.46 -26.60
CA LEU A 283 7.53 -6.22 -25.90
C LEU A 283 7.04 -5.00 -26.70
N PHE A 284 7.34 -4.99 -27.99
CA PHE A 284 6.88 -3.93 -28.90
C PHE A 284 5.35 -3.85 -28.98
N ASP A 285 4.64 -5.00 -29.01
CA ASP A 285 3.17 -5.03 -28.97
C ASP A 285 2.59 -4.49 -27.66
N TRP A 286 3.39 -4.48 -26.61
CA TRP A 286 3.03 -3.92 -25.30
C TRP A 286 3.63 -2.53 -25.06
N GLY A 287 4.12 -1.87 -26.13
CA GLY A 287 4.65 -0.51 -26.08
C GLY A 287 5.96 -0.37 -25.31
N VAL A 288 6.73 -1.44 -25.16
CA VAL A 288 8.01 -1.44 -24.48
C VAL A 288 9.13 -1.67 -25.50
N ILE A 289 10.11 -0.80 -25.49
CA ILE A 289 11.29 -0.88 -26.36
C ILE A 289 12.51 -1.16 -25.48
N VAL A 290 13.22 -2.23 -25.77
CA VAL A 290 14.50 -2.58 -25.14
C VAL A 290 15.61 -2.29 -26.12
N TYR A 291 16.52 -1.43 -25.72
CA TYR A 291 17.72 -1.12 -26.54
C TYR A 291 18.89 -2.00 -26.09
N ASP A 292 19.63 -2.54 -27.03
CA ASP A 292 20.91 -3.22 -26.76
C ASP A 292 22.00 -2.17 -26.44
N LYS A 293 21.75 -1.40 -25.40
CA LYS A 293 22.60 -0.33 -24.90
C LYS A 293 22.61 -0.38 -23.38
N VAL A 294 23.80 -0.22 -22.82
CA VAL A 294 23.99 -0.25 -21.37
C VAL A 294 24.03 1.17 -20.82
N VAL A 295 23.37 1.36 -19.71
CA VAL A 295 23.37 2.65 -19.01
C VAL A 295 24.77 2.97 -18.48
N VAL A 296 25.28 4.13 -18.84
CA VAL A 296 26.45 4.76 -18.22
C VAL A 296 26.01 6.08 -17.60
N ASP A 297 26.23 6.28 -16.32
CA ASP A 297 25.87 7.50 -15.60
C ASP A 297 27.12 8.07 -14.91
N LEU A 298 27.51 9.29 -15.28
CA LEU A 298 28.66 9.96 -14.71
C LEU A 298 28.27 10.96 -13.58
N ASP A 299 27.00 10.97 -13.15
CA ASP A 299 26.65 11.79 -12.00
C ASP A 299 27.28 11.14 -10.73
N PRO A 300 28.09 11.91 -9.96
CA PRO A 300 28.70 11.38 -8.74
C PRO A 300 27.69 10.83 -7.71
N ASN A 301 26.42 11.28 -7.78
CA ASN A 301 25.36 10.76 -6.91
C ASN A 301 24.76 9.45 -7.42
N SER A 302 25.01 9.10 -8.69
CA SER A 302 24.49 7.89 -9.35
C SER A 302 25.46 6.70 -9.30
N LEU A 303 26.68 6.89 -8.82
CA LEU A 303 27.68 5.83 -8.69
C LEU A 303 28.06 5.64 -7.22
N THR A 304 28.26 4.39 -6.82
CA THR A 304 28.83 4.03 -5.52
C THR A 304 30.36 3.87 -5.62
N GLU A 305 31.03 3.79 -4.49
CA GLU A 305 32.47 3.48 -4.42
C GLU A 305 32.83 2.14 -5.08
N ASN A 306 31.88 1.22 -5.13
CA ASN A 306 32.02 -0.09 -5.78
C ASN A 306 31.61 -0.09 -7.27
N ASN A 307 31.41 1.08 -7.87
CA ASN A 307 30.89 1.26 -9.24
C ASN A 307 29.47 0.71 -9.48
N ASP A 308 28.69 0.42 -8.45
CA ASP A 308 27.30 0.08 -8.63
C ASP A 308 26.50 1.34 -9.04
N LEU A 309 25.56 1.16 -9.96
CA LEU A 309 24.65 2.20 -10.37
C LEU A 309 23.57 2.41 -9.30
N ARG A 310 23.48 3.62 -8.80
CA ARG A 310 22.49 4.07 -7.84
C ARG A 310 21.36 4.78 -8.56
N LEU A 311 20.20 4.16 -8.64
CA LEU A 311 19.00 4.72 -9.24
C LEU A 311 18.13 5.36 -8.15
N TRP A 312 17.79 6.62 -8.33
CA TRP A 312 17.03 7.41 -7.36
C TRP A 312 16.00 8.34 -8.01
N HIS A 313 15.89 8.31 -9.34
CA HIS A 313 14.85 9.00 -10.09
C HIS A 313 13.68 8.06 -10.33
N PHE A 314 12.66 8.21 -9.51
CA PHE A 314 11.43 7.41 -9.59
C PHE A 314 10.27 8.28 -10.04
N ALA A 315 9.50 7.82 -11.01
CA ALA A 315 8.24 8.43 -11.36
C ALA A 315 7.19 8.08 -10.29
N ALA A 316 6.55 9.10 -9.71
CA ALA A 316 5.38 8.88 -8.88
C ALA A 316 4.20 8.44 -9.76
N ASP A 317 3.69 7.23 -9.53
CA ASP A 317 2.54 6.74 -10.26
C ASP A 317 1.34 6.51 -9.33
N PRO A 318 0.33 7.38 -9.40
CA PRO A 318 -0.83 7.29 -8.54
C PRO A 318 -1.73 6.08 -8.84
N VAL A 319 -1.40 5.31 -9.87
CA VAL A 319 -2.19 4.16 -10.31
C VAL A 319 -1.56 2.84 -9.88
N SER A 320 -0.26 2.65 -10.09
CA SER A 320 0.41 1.39 -9.75
C SER A 320 0.95 1.34 -8.33
N HIS A 321 1.24 2.50 -7.72
CA HIS A 321 1.85 2.61 -6.38
C HIS A 321 3.19 1.86 -6.20
N ILE A 322 3.81 1.39 -7.27
CA ILE A 322 5.04 0.58 -7.23
C ILE A 322 6.19 1.35 -6.60
N THR A 323 6.32 2.64 -6.94
CA THR A 323 7.42 3.49 -6.48
C THR A 323 7.17 4.16 -5.14
N ASP A 324 5.95 4.08 -4.60
CA ASP A 324 5.57 4.77 -3.36
C ASP A 324 6.48 4.38 -2.19
N SER A 325 6.82 3.11 -2.06
CA SER A 325 7.67 2.61 -0.98
C SER A 325 9.09 3.22 -1.01
N VAL A 326 9.71 3.26 -2.19
CA VAL A 326 11.07 3.81 -2.33
C VAL A 326 11.07 5.33 -2.24
N LEU A 327 10.05 6.01 -2.76
CA LEU A 327 9.88 7.45 -2.64
C LEU A 327 9.62 7.88 -1.19
N ASN A 328 8.74 7.18 -0.49
CA ASN A 328 8.35 7.47 0.88
C ASN A 328 9.54 7.36 1.85
N ASN A 329 10.35 6.35 1.66
CA ASN A 329 11.50 6.09 2.52
C ASN A 329 12.79 6.73 1.99
N LYS A 330 12.72 7.51 0.88
CA LYS A 330 13.88 8.12 0.21
C LYS A 330 14.98 7.10 -0.08
N MET A 331 14.59 5.90 -0.45
CA MET A 331 15.51 4.82 -0.78
C MET A 331 15.95 4.90 -2.24
N ALA A 332 17.21 4.60 -2.51
CA ALA A 332 17.69 4.33 -3.86
C ALA A 332 17.62 2.83 -4.15
N VAL A 333 17.63 2.49 -5.42
CA VAL A 333 17.78 1.13 -5.92
C VAL A 333 19.21 0.98 -6.45
N TYR A 334 19.85 -0.10 -6.10
CA TYR A 334 21.25 -0.37 -6.47
C TYR A 334 21.33 -1.55 -7.42
N VAL A 335 21.92 -1.32 -8.57
CA VAL A 335 22.06 -2.32 -9.62
C VAL A 335 23.50 -2.32 -10.16
N SER A 336 23.87 -3.37 -10.86
CA SER A 336 25.13 -3.43 -11.61
C SER A 336 25.20 -2.30 -12.65
N PRO A 337 26.38 -1.77 -12.96
CA PRO A 337 26.54 -0.76 -14.00
C PRO A 337 26.15 -1.24 -15.41
N ALA A 338 25.78 -2.50 -15.57
CA ALA A 338 25.38 -3.10 -16.84
C ALA A 338 23.86 -3.24 -16.96
N ALA A 339 23.07 -2.20 -16.64
CA ALA A 339 21.64 -2.20 -16.88
C ALA A 339 21.31 -1.79 -18.33
N LEU A 340 20.39 -2.54 -18.98
CA LEU A 340 19.89 -2.19 -20.31
C LEU A 340 18.94 -0.99 -20.26
N VAL A 341 18.96 -0.23 -21.34
CA VAL A 341 17.98 0.88 -21.51
C VAL A 341 16.64 0.30 -21.94
N VAL A 342 15.61 0.55 -21.12
CA VAL A 342 14.22 0.20 -21.40
C VAL A 342 13.41 1.48 -21.53
N SER A 343 12.67 1.64 -22.61
CA SER A 343 11.86 2.83 -22.89
C SER A 343 10.43 2.49 -23.22
N ASP A 344 9.57 3.48 -23.11
CA ASP A 344 8.18 3.46 -23.53
C ASP A 344 8.06 3.93 -25.00
N ASP A 345 7.20 3.28 -25.77
CA ASP A 345 6.76 3.75 -27.10
C ASP A 345 5.51 4.62 -26.94
N LEU A 346 5.72 5.92 -26.75
CA LEU A 346 4.65 6.91 -26.54
C LEU A 346 3.66 6.98 -27.72
N GLY A 347 4.07 6.58 -28.94
CA GLY A 347 3.22 6.60 -30.11
C GLY A 347 2.11 5.54 -30.10
N ARG A 348 2.37 4.36 -29.53
CA ARG A 348 1.42 3.24 -29.47
C ARG A 348 0.47 3.31 -28.27
N SER A 349 0.93 3.83 -27.15
CA SER A 349 0.16 3.95 -25.92
C SER A 349 -1.21 4.60 -26.10
N ALA A 350 -1.33 5.56 -27.04
CA ALA A 350 -2.57 6.32 -27.24
C ALA A 350 -3.64 5.56 -28.04
N ASN A 351 -3.26 4.59 -28.89
CA ASN A 351 -4.18 3.98 -29.85
C ASN A 351 -4.75 2.61 -29.40
N ASP A 352 -4.04 1.87 -28.54
CA ASP A 352 -4.35 0.46 -28.25
C ASP A 352 -4.92 0.22 -26.84
N GLY A 353 -5.29 1.28 -26.10
CA GLY A 353 -5.75 1.17 -24.72
C GLY A 353 -4.66 0.69 -23.75
N LEU A 354 -3.39 0.83 -24.14
CA LEU A 354 -2.22 0.56 -23.31
C LEU A 354 -1.85 1.79 -22.51
N THR A 355 -1.52 1.59 -21.26
CA THR A 355 -0.88 2.58 -20.40
C THR A 355 0.55 2.14 -20.13
N VAL A 356 1.51 2.79 -20.76
CA VAL A 356 2.94 2.47 -20.60
C VAL A 356 3.61 3.59 -19.80
N LYS A 357 4.39 3.22 -18.79
CA LYS A 357 5.05 4.17 -17.90
C LYS A 357 6.46 3.74 -17.54
N LYS A 358 7.38 4.67 -17.67
CA LYS A 358 8.74 4.55 -17.18
C LYS A 358 8.78 4.91 -15.70
N LEU A 359 9.06 3.94 -14.83
CA LEU A 359 9.01 4.12 -13.38
C LEU A 359 10.36 4.44 -12.76
N VAL A 360 11.43 3.88 -13.28
CA VAL A 360 12.79 4.08 -12.79
C VAL A 360 13.64 4.62 -13.94
N ALA A 361 14.30 5.73 -13.69
CA ALA A 361 15.13 6.40 -14.66
C ALA A 361 16.52 6.75 -14.10
N THR A 362 17.46 7.03 -15.01
CA THR A 362 18.80 7.53 -14.72
C THR A 362 18.80 9.05 -14.52
N SER A 363 19.96 9.61 -14.22
CA SER A 363 20.18 11.05 -14.24
C SER A 363 20.17 11.63 -15.68
N ASP A 364 20.04 12.94 -15.80
CA ASP A 364 20.12 13.65 -17.10
C ASP A 364 21.52 13.58 -17.73
N LYS A 365 22.54 13.22 -16.95
CA LYS A 365 23.93 13.08 -17.41
C LYS A 365 24.25 11.68 -17.93
N ALA A 366 23.34 10.75 -17.78
CA ALA A 366 23.50 9.39 -18.28
C ALA A 366 23.37 9.30 -19.80
N TRP A 367 23.94 8.23 -20.33
CA TRP A 367 23.68 7.83 -21.71
C TRP A 367 23.63 6.31 -21.83
N GLY A 368 23.01 5.83 -22.91
CA GLY A 368 22.96 4.43 -23.29
C GLY A 368 24.10 4.11 -24.25
N GLU A 369 25.15 3.45 -23.73
CA GLU A 369 26.33 3.07 -24.46
C GLU A 369 26.08 1.90 -25.39
N SER A 370 26.35 2.05 -26.68
CA SER A 370 26.16 1.02 -27.69
C SER A 370 27.35 0.07 -27.81
N ASP A 371 28.56 0.56 -27.58
CA ASP A 371 29.80 -0.20 -27.75
C ASP A 371 30.33 -0.80 -26.43
N TYR A 372 29.42 -1.15 -25.52
CA TYR A 372 29.77 -1.66 -24.19
C TYR A 372 30.47 -3.03 -24.18
N ARG A 373 30.44 -3.76 -25.32
CA ARG A 373 31.10 -5.08 -25.43
C ARG A 373 32.59 -4.98 -25.77
N SER A 374 33.02 -3.91 -26.41
CA SER A 374 34.38 -3.73 -26.88
C SER A 374 35.19 -2.72 -26.07
N GLY A 375 34.54 -1.81 -25.35
CA GLY A 375 35.16 -0.65 -24.73
C GLY A 375 35.58 -0.89 -23.26
N THR A 376 36.76 -0.37 -22.91
CA THR A 376 37.19 -0.20 -21.51
C THR A 376 36.96 1.22 -20.98
N ARG A 377 36.68 2.18 -21.88
CA ARG A 377 36.35 3.56 -21.57
C ARG A 377 35.15 3.98 -22.39
N PHE A 378 34.09 4.36 -21.70
CA PHE A 378 32.86 4.79 -22.31
C PHE A 378 32.82 6.32 -22.43
N ALA A 379 32.43 6.82 -23.61
CA ALA A 379 32.25 8.23 -23.88
C ALA A 379 31.06 8.41 -24.83
N TYR A 380 30.20 9.34 -24.49
CA TYR A 380 29.01 9.61 -25.29
C TYR A 380 29.33 9.93 -26.77
N THR A 381 28.80 9.13 -27.68
CA THR A 381 28.94 9.27 -29.14
C THR A 381 27.63 9.74 -29.77
N PRO A 382 27.52 11.03 -30.22
CA PRO A 382 26.31 11.53 -30.84
C PRO A 382 25.91 10.71 -32.08
N GLY A 383 24.61 10.36 -32.14
CA GLY A 383 24.04 9.58 -33.26
C GLY A 383 24.16 8.07 -33.12
N GLN A 384 24.97 7.57 -32.19
CA GLN A 384 25.07 6.14 -31.85
C GLN A 384 24.44 5.87 -30.46
N ASP A 385 24.72 6.73 -29.51
CA ASP A 385 24.26 6.58 -28.12
C ASP A 385 22.97 7.32 -27.85
N LEU A 386 22.23 6.83 -26.86
CA LEU A 386 20.99 7.48 -26.39
C LEU A 386 21.32 8.42 -25.24
N ARG A 387 20.82 9.64 -25.28
CA ARG A 387 21.01 10.62 -24.21
C ARG A 387 19.96 10.45 -23.11
N GLY A 388 20.38 10.63 -21.85
CA GLY A 388 19.50 10.57 -20.69
C GLY A 388 18.47 11.72 -20.57
N PRO A 389 17.51 11.60 -19.67
CA PRO A 389 17.34 10.48 -18.71
C PRO A 389 16.78 9.20 -19.37
N LEU A 390 17.37 8.06 -19.04
CA LEU A 390 17.05 6.77 -19.63
C LEU A 390 16.23 5.91 -18.66
N GLY A 391 15.27 5.14 -19.17
CA GLY A 391 14.52 4.17 -18.39
C GLY A 391 15.33 2.92 -18.09
N VAL A 392 15.16 2.40 -16.88
CA VAL A 392 15.68 1.09 -16.44
C VAL A 392 14.55 0.14 -16.08
N MET A 393 13.39 0.69 -15.75
CA MET A 393 12.18 -0.07 -15.49
C MET A 393 10.97 0.59 -16.16
N VAL A 394 10.20 -0.20 -16.89
CA VAL A 394 8.96 0.20 -17.54
C VAL A 394 7.86 -0.76 -17.17
N ILE A 395 6.66 -0.24 -16.96
CA ILE A 395 5.43 -1.03 -16.83
C ILE A 395 4.49 -0.73 -17.97
N SER A 396 3.75 -1.74 -18.39
CA SER A 396 2.66 -1.64 -19.36
C SER A 396 1.42 -2.36 -18.85
N GLU A 397 0.29 -1.69 -18.90
CA GLU A 397 -1.01 -2.22 -18.47
C GLU A 397 -2.05 -1.94 -19.56
N ARG A 398 -2.83 -2.94 -19.90
CA ARG A 398 -4.00 -2.75 -20.75
C ARG A 398 -5.20 -2.37 -19.87
N THR A 399 -5.75 -1.18 -20.09
CA THR A 399 -6.85 -0.63 -19.27
C THR A 399 -8.20 -1.21 -19.63
N GLN A 400 -8.37 -1.69 -20.87
CA GLN A 400 -9.59 -2.34 -21.32
C GLN A 400 -9.39 -3.86 -21.35
N PRO A 401 -10.38 -4.64 -20.88
CA PRO A 401 -10.29 -6.08 -20.99
C PRO A 401 -10.29 -6.50 -22.47
N ALA A 402 -9.64 -7.61 -22.77
CA ALA A 402 -9.77 -8.23 -24.10
C ALA A 402 -11.24 -8.58 -24.37
N ASN A 403 -11.65 -8.60 -25.64
CA ASN A 403 -13.04 -8.76 -26.09
C ASN A 403 -13.80 -9.97 -25.51
N ASN A 404 -13.10 -10.92 -24.90
CA ASN A 404 -13.67 -12.17 -24.36
C ASN A 404 -13.70 -12.22 -22.82
N LEU A 405 -13.31 -11.15 -22.13
CA LEU A 405 -13.27 -11.10 -20.66
C LEU A 405 -14.40 -10.21 -20.12
N PRO A 406 -14.96 -10.54 -18.93
CA PRO A 406 -15.89 -9.66 -18.25
C PRO A 406 -15.29 -8.27 -18.03
N LEU A 407 -16.09 -7.22 -18.11
CA LEU A 407 -15.68 -5.82 -17.88
C LEU A 407 -15.05 -5.59 -16.47
N SER A 408 -15.33 -6.49 -15.54
CA SER A 408 -14.75 -6.46 -14.19
C SER A 408 -13.31 -6.97 -14.11
N VAL A 409 -12.84 -7.70 -15.14
CA VAL A 409 -11.49 -8.25 -15.20
C VAL A 409 -10.57 -7.22 -15.86
N ARG A 410 -9.53 -6.82 -15.16
CA ARG A 410 -8.50 -5.94 -15.72
C ARG A 410 -7.74 -6.65 -16.83
N GLY A 411 -7.22 -5.89 -17.78
CA GLY A 411 -6.35 -6.40 -18.84
C GLY A 411 -5.02 -6.92 -18.31
N GLY A 412 -4.21 -7.47 -19.21
CA GLY A 412 -2.88 -7.97 -18.87
C GLY A 412 -1.93 -6.88 -18.36
N ARG A 413 -0.91 -7.30 -17.62
CA ARG A 413 0.14 -6.43 -17.07
C ARG A 413 1.52 -6.98 -17.37
N LEU A 414 2.40 -6.09 -17.75
CA LEU A 414 3.79 -6.39 -18.06
C LEU A 414 4.71 -5.41 -17.31
N ALA A 415 5.68 -5.92 -16.57
CA ALA A 415 6.78 -5.12 -16.03
C ALA A 415 8.10 -5.60 -16.62
N VAL A 416 8.92 -4.68 -17.10
CA VAL A 416 10.23 -4.99 -17.70
C VAL A 416 11.32 -4.23 -16.95
N PHE A 417 12.29 -4.97 -16.44
CA PHE A 417 13.49 -4.44 -15.82
C PHE A 417 14.68 -4.62 -16.77
N GLY A 418 15.43 -3.56 -17.02
CA GLY A 418 16.66 -3.59 -17.80
C GLY A 418 17.82 -4.30 -17.10
N THR A 419 17.57 -4.85 -15.91
CA THR A 419 18.55 -5.57 -15.11
C THR A 419 17.90 -6.71 -14.34
N PHE A 420 18.64 -7.79 -14.16
CA PHE A 420 18.22 -8.94 -13.38
C PHE A 420 18.77 -8.90 -11.94
N ASP A 421 19.85 -8.19 -11.72
CA ASP A 421 20.63 -8.30 -10.49
C ASP A 421 19.95 -7.68 -9.26
N ILE A 422 18.94 -6.83 -9.47
CA ILE A 422 18.11 -6.29 -8.39
C ILE A 422 17.51 -7.36 -7.47
N VAL A 423 17.27 -8.56 -7.98
CA VAL A 423 16.62 -9.67 -7.26
C VAL A 423 17.57 -10.79 -6.84
N THR A 424 18.87 -10.70 -7.18
CA THR A 424 19.86 -11.72 -6.84
C THR A 424 20.07 -11.84 -5.33
N ASN A 425 20.51 -13.02 -4.88
CA ASN A 425 20.69 -13.31 -3.46
C ASN A 425 21.65 -12.33 -2.75
N ASN A 426 22.61 -11.75 -3.47
CA ASN A 426 23.55 -10.79 -2.88
C ASN A 426 23.05 -9.33 -2.91
N ARG A 427 22.00 -9.00 -3.68
CA ARG A 427 21.56 -7.61 -3.87
C ARG A 427 20.12 -7.33 -3.43
N ILE A 428 19.30 -8.35 -3.32
CA ILE A 428 17.87 -8.16 -3.04
C ILE A 428 17.59 -7.34 -1.78
N PHE A 429 18.41 -7.47 -0.75
CA PHE A 429 18.28 -6.70 0.50
C PHE A 429 19.04 -5.36 0.49
N THR A 430 19.61 -4.96 -0.65
CA THR A 430 20.30 -3.68 -0.76
C THR A 430 19.29 -2.55 -0.88
N ALA A 431 19.22 -1.69 0.13
CA ALA A 431 18.37 -0.49 0.18
C ALA A 431 16.92 -0.72 -0.31
N GLY A 432 16.52 -0.11 -1.43
CA GLY A 432 15.15 -0.18 -1.97
C GLY A 432 14.86 -1.35 -2.92
N ASN A 433 15.83 -2.24 -3.18
CA ASN A 433 15.69 -3.30 -4.18
C ASN A 433 14.50 -4.23 -3.91
N LEU A 434 14.45 -4.81 -2.71
CA LEU A 434 13.35 -5.69 -2.30
C LEU A 434 12.00 -4.96 -2.34
N ASN A 435 11.97 -3.73 -1.84
CA ASN A 435 10.74 -2.95 -1.76
C ASN A 435 10.16 -2.65 -3.14
N LEU A 436 11.00 -2.24 -4.09
CA LEU A 436 10.58 -1.97 -5.47
C LEU A 436 10.08 -3.25 -6.15
N PHE A 437 10.82 -4.34 -6.02
CA PHE A 437 10.45 -5.59 -6.68
C PHE A 437 9.17 -6.19 -6.09
N LEU A 438 9.02 -6.24 -4.76
CA LEU A 438 7.80 -6.73 -4.13
C LEU A 438 6.59 -5.87 -4.44
N ALA A 439 6.73 -4.53 -4.48
CA ALA A 439 5.65 -3.66 -4.93
C ALA A 439 5.24 -3.94 -6.38
N THR A 440 6.22 -4.29 -7.25
CA THR A 440 5.93 -4.72 -8.63
C THR A 440 5.19 -6.06 -8.67
N VAL A 441 5.57 -7.01 -7.84
CA VAL A 441 4.86 -8.30 -7.70
C VAL A 441 3.44 -8.10 -7.21
N ASP A 442 3.24 -7.28 -6.17
CA ASP A 442 1.92 -7.00 -5.62
C ASP A 442 1.02 -6.28 -6.64
N TRP A 443 1.56 -5.32 -7.40
CA TRP A 443 0.85 -4.69 -8.52
C TRP A 443 0.52 -5.70 -9.60
N ALA A 444 1.49 -6.50 -10.06
CA ALA A 444 1.26 -7.49 -11.10
C ALA A 444 0.25 -8.54 -10.66
N ALA A 445 0.35 -9.06 -9.44
CA ALA A 445 -0.55 -10.08 -8.90
C ALA A 445 -1.94 -9.56 -8.50
N ASP A 446 -2.27 -8.29 -8.81
CA ASP A 446 -3.57 -7.67 -8.49
C ASP A 446 -3.90 -7.69 -6.98
N ARG A 447 -2.86 -7.66 -6.14
CA ARG A 447 -3.04 -7.49 -4.70
C ARG A 447 -3.40 -6.06 -4.32
N ASP A 448 -3.16 -5.13 -5.25
CA ASP A 448 -3.70 -3.77 -5.21
C ASP A 448 -5.16 -3.71 -5.66
N THR A 449 -5.99 -4.68 -5.27
CA THR A 449 -7.43 -4.58 -5.54
C THR A 449 -7.90 -3.22 -5.03
N LYS A 450 -8.07 -2.30 -5.96
CA LYS A 450 -8.66 -1.00 -5.67
C LYS A 450 -10.12 -1.25 -5.32
N VAL A 451 -10.35 -1.47 -4.05
CA VAL A 451 -11.66 -1.23 -3.50
C VAL A 451 -11.89 0.25 -3.78
N ASN A 452 -12.98 0.60 -4.47
CA ASN A 452 -13.27 2.00 -4.85
C ASN A 452 -13.61 2.83 -3.60
N ILE A 453 -12.65 2.87 -2.67
CA ILE A 453 -12.77 3.57 -1.39
C ILE A 453 -12.17 4.96 -1.59
N PRO A 454 -12.91 6.01 -1.25
CA PRO A 454 -12.45 7.37 -1.40
C PRO A 454 -11.19 7.64 -0.57
N VAL A 455 -10.18 8.19 -1.22
CA VAL A 455 -8.91 8.56 -0.60
C VAL A 455 -9.12 9.76 0.33
N ARG A 456 -8.59 9.70 1.54
CA ARG A 456 -8.70 10.79 2.53
C ARG A 456 -7.52 11.75 2.40
N PRO A 457 -7.75 13.02 2.01
CA PRO A 457 -6.68 14.01 1.97
C PRO A 457 -6.18 14.32 3.40
N ILE A 458 -4.87 14.42 3.56
CA ILE A 458 -4.26 14.85 4.83
C ILE A 458 -4.40 16.36 4.93
N GLN A 459 -5.38 16.83 5.71
CA GLN A 459 -5.52 18.24 6.04
C GLN A 459 -4.76 18.53 7.35
N ARG A 460 -3.67 19.25 7.26
CA ARG A 460 -2.97 19.78 8.43
C ARG A 460 -3.58 21.13 8.78
N PHE A 461 -4.47 21.14 9.73
CA PHE A 461 -4.92 22.39 10.34
C PHE A 461 -3.87 22.85 11.36
N LYS A 462 -3.03 23.79 10.98
CA LYS A 462 -2.28 24.56 11.98
C LYS A 462 -3.17 25.71 12.43
N ILE A 463 -3.68 25.59 13.64
CA ILE A 463 -4.32 26.74 14.30
C ILE A 463 -3.17 27.67 14.70
N SER A 464 -2.80 28.60 13.83
CA SER A 464 -1.86 29.66 14.16
C SER A 464 -2.67 30.83 14.73
N LEU A 465 -2.95 30.77 16.02
CA LEU A 465 -3.48 31.93 16.74
C LEU A 465 -2.33 32.91 17.00
N SER A 466 -2.50 34.15 16.60
CA SER A 466 -1.61 35.23 17.01
C SER A 466 -1.70 35.43 18.53
N GLN A 467 -0.68 36.00 19.15
CA GLN A 467 -0.72 36.26 20.59
C GLN A 467 -1.92 37.11 21.00
N GLU A 468 -2.36 38.03 20.13
CA GLU A 468 -3.54 38.85 20.37
C GLU A 468 -4.84 38.03 20.33
N GLU A 469 -4.99 37.11 19.39
CA GLU A 469 -6.17 36.24 19.30
C GLU A 469 -6.21 35.24 20.47
N LEU A 470 -5.08 34.73 20.92
CA LEU A 470 -4.98 33.90 22.12
C LEU A 470 -5.37 34.67 23.39
N MET A 471 -4.96 35.93 23.49
CA MET A 471 -5.32 36.80 24.59
C MET A 471 -6.84 37.14 24.60
N ARG A 472 -7.44 37.43 23.43
CA ARG A 472 -8.87 37.62 23.26
C ARG A 472 -9.65 36.38 23.65
N LEU A 473 -9.22 35.23 23.22
CA LEU A 473 -9.85 33.93 23.53
C LEU A 473 -9.78 33.63 25.04
N ARG A 474 -8.63 33.89 25.69
CA ARG A 474 -8.46 33.75 27.14
C ARG A 474 -9.36 34.70 27.92
N LEU A 475 -9.39 35.98 27.54
CA LEU A 475 -10.27 36.98 28.16
C LEU A 475 -11.74 36.65 27.94
N GLY A 476 -12.12 36.20 26.74
CA GLY A 476 -13.48 35.77 26.45
C GLY A 476 -13.92 34.61 27.33
N LEU A 477 -13.11 33.55 27.45
CA LEU A 477 -13.40 32.41 28.31
C LEU A 477 -13.45 32.77 29.79
N LEU A 478 -12.57 33.67 30.24
CA LEU A 478 -12.46 34.05 31.66
C LEU A 478 -13.58 34.99 32.12
N LEU A 479 -14.15 35.80 31.22
CA LEU A 479 -15.21 36.77 31.55
C LEU A 479 -16.58 36.30 31.10
N VAL A 480 -16.72 35.77 29.89
CA VAL A 480 -18.03 35.41 29.32
C VAL A 480 -18.65 34.21 30.03
N VAL A 481 -17.87 33.16 30.29
CA VAL A 481 -18.41 31.94 30.92
C VAL A 481 -18.88 32.22 32.35
N PRO A 482 -18.09 32.85 33.24
CA PRO A 482 -18.58 33.23 34.59
C PRO A 482 -19.69 34.29 34.55
N GLY A 483 -19.64 35.21 33.57
CA GLY A 483 -20.65 36.23 33.38
C GLY A 483 -22.02 35.63 33.06
N VAL A 484 -22.08 34.65 32.15
CA VAL A 484 -23.34 33.93 31.81
C VAL A 484 -23.88 33.19 33.04
N VAL A 485 -23.00 32.51 33.80
CA VAL A 485 -23.43 31.83 35.05
C VAL A 485 -23.94 32.81 36.10
N ALA A 486 -23.28 33.95 36.25
CA ALA A 486 -23.73 35.02 37.17
C ALA A 486 -25.07 35.58 36.76
N ILE A 487 -25.28 35.85 35.45
CA ILE A 487 -26.56 36.36 34.92
C ILE A 487 -27.71 35.35 35.17
N LEU A 488 -27.43 34.07 34.86
CA LEU A 488 -28.41 32.99 35.13
C LEU A 488 -28.72 32.86 36.62
N GLY A 489 -27.70 32.94 37.46
CA GLY A 489 -27.88 32.95 38.93
C GLY A 489 -28.76 34.16 39.41
N PHE A 490 -28.51 35.33 38.83
CA PHE A 490 -29.28 36.55 39.14
C PHE A 490 -30.73 36.43 38.66
N VAL A 491 -30.97 35.88 37.46
CA VAL A 491 -32.33 35.64 36.95
C VAL A 491 -33.08 34.66 37.84
N VAL A 492 -32.45 33.54 38.24
CA VAL A 492 -33.08 32.58 39.17
C VAL A 492 -33.34 33.19 40.54
N TYR A 493 -32.42 34.01 41.05
CA TYR A 493 -32.62 34.73 42.30
C TYR A 493 -33.82 35.70 42.22
N TRP A 494 -33.94 36.46 41.11
CA TRP A 494 -35.03 37.40 40.91
C TRP A 494 -36.38 36.70 40.79
N THR A 495 -36.46 35.61 40.00
CA THR A 495 -37.72 34.83 39.82
C THR A 495 -38.16 34.12 41.08
N ARG A 496 -37.27 33.84 42.05
CA ARG A 496 -37.62 33.24 43.33
C ARG A 496 -38.04 34.26 44.40
N ARG A 497 -37.82 35.55 44.15
CA ARG A 497 -38.12 36.62 45.09
C ARG A 497 -39.47 37.27 44.82
N THR A 498 -40.07 37.04 43.66
CA THR A 498 -41.45 37.31 43.32
C THR A 498 -42.33 36.09 43.54
#